data_abb39e8d00bb1a990a4b56ec86ab2a8b
#
_entry.id   abb39e8d00bb1a990a4b56ec86ab2a8b
#
_cell.length_a   1.000
_cell.length_b   1.000
_cell.length_c   1.000
_cell.angle_alpha   90.00
_cell.angle_beta   90.00
_cell.angle_gamma   90.00
#
_symmetry.space_group_name_H-M   'P 1'
#
loop_
_entity.id
_entity.type
_entity.pdbx_description
1 polymer ?
#
loop_
_entity_poly.entity_id
_entity_poly.type
_entity_poly.pdbx_seq_one_letter_code
_entity_poly.pdbx_strand_id
1 'polypeptide(L)'
;MNAVPADYQVISVGDIRITYLPDGMGTFVPDVFPGTSAECWARHAQQTADGRWVASIGGFLVESGDRKVLVDVGFGKVELDI
;
A
#
# COMPACT_ATOMS: atom_id res chain seq x y z
N MET A 1 -1.42 -4.34 -17.83
CA MET A 1 -2.50 -3.91 -16.91
C MET A 1 -1.90 -2.97 -15.90
N ASN A 2 -2.55 -1.85 -15.64
CA ASN A 2 -2.03 -0.86 -14.71
C ASN A 2 -2.56 -1.08 -13.31
N ALA A 3 -1.66 -1.25 -12.36
CA ALA A 3 -2.02 -1.33 -10.95
C ALA A 3 -2.50 0.04 -10.46
N VAL A 4 -3.38 0.00 -9.46
CA VAL A 4 -3.84 1.21 -8.76
C VAL A 4 -3.61 1.00 -7.26
N PRO A 5 -3.49 2.07 -6.48
CA PRO A 5 -3.31 1.92 -5.04
C PRO A 5 -4.55 1.29 -4.40
N ALA A 6 -4.35 0.68 -3.23
CA ALA A 6 -5.45 0.10 -2.47
C ALA A 6 -6.40 1.19 -2.02
N ASP A 7 -7.69 0.85 -2.01
CA ASP A 7 -8.73 1.76 -1.57
C ASP A 7 -9.14 1.43 -0.14
N TYR A 8 -10.03 2.23 0.40
CA TYR A 8 -10.62 2.06 1.71
C TYR A 8 -11.24 0.67 1.84
N GLN A 9 -10.88 -0.06 2.88
CA GLN A 9 -11.39 -1.42 3.11
C GLN A 9 -11.63 -1.63 4.59
N VAL A 10 -12.63 -2.44 4.89
CA VAL A 10 -12.96 -2.82 6.27
C VAL A 10 -13.06 -4.33 6.34
N ILE A 11 -12.38 -4.92 7.33
CA ILE A 11 -12.54 -6.33 7.65
C ILE A 11 -12.90 -6.47 9.14
N SER A 12 -13.58 -7.55 9.46
CA SER A 12 -13.94 -7.85 10.85
C SER A 12 -13.40 -9.22 11.21
N VAL A 13 -12.77 -9.30 12.40
CA VAL A 13 -12.27 -10.55 12.95
C VAL A 13 -12.85 -10.65 14.37
N GLY A 14 -13.90 -11.47 14.53
CA GLY A 14 -14.65 -11.50 15.77
C GLY A 14 -15.24 -10.12 16.07
N ASP A 15 -14.96 -9.58 17.24
CA ASP A 15 -15.43 -8.26 17.67
C ASP A 15 -14.48 -7.14 17.25
N ILE A 16 -13.43 -7.46 16.53
CA ILE A 16 -12.42 -6.49 16.08
C ILE A 16 -12.74 -6.04 14.67
N ARG A 17 -12.75 -4.73 14.47
CA ARG A 17 -12.91 -4.13 13.15
C ARG A 17 -11.61 -3.48 12.74
N ILE A 18 -11.12 -3.82 11.56
CA ILE A 18 -9.88 -3.25 11.03
C ILE A 18 -10.22 -2.50 9.74
N THR A 19 -9.92 -1.21 9.74
CA THR A 19 -10.19 -0.35 8.59
C THR A 19 -8.87 0.11 7.98
N TYR A 20 -8.69 -0.13 6.68
CA TYR A 20 -7.55 0.45 5.96
C TYR A 20 -7.88 1.88 5.58
N LEU A 21 -6.98 2.80 5.95
CA LEU A 21 -7.11 4.23 5.69
C LEU A 21 -6.07 4.61 4.65
N PRO A 22 -6.45 4.80 3.38
CA PRO A 22 -5.50 5.20 2.36
C PRO A 22 -4.99 6.63 2.62
N ASP A 23 -3.67 6.80 2.50
CA ASP A 23 -3.02 8.09 2.65
C ASP A 23 -2.41 8.57 1.33
N GLY A 24 -2.05 7.64 0.45
CA GLY A 24 -1.45 7.96 -0.82
C GLY A 24 -0.88 6.75 -1.51
N MET A 25 0.01 7.00 -2.45
CA MET A 25 0.71 5.93 -3.15
C MET A 25 2.14 6.34 -3.46
N GLY A 26 2.99 5.34 -3.64
CA GLY A 26 4.32 5.52 -4.18
C GLY A 26 4.50 4.67 -5.42
N THR A 27 5.32 5.12 -6.35
CA THR A 27 5.73 4.30 -7.49
C THR A 27 7.25 4.16 -7.47
N PHE A 28 7.73 2.95 -7.71
CA PHE A 28 9.15 2.62 -7.60
C PHE A 28 9.64 1.95 -8.86
N VAL A 29 10.74 2.47 -9.41
CA VAL A 29 11.40 1.84 -10.57
C VAL A 29 12.15 0.59 -10.10
N PRO A 30 12.38 -0.38 -11.03
CA PRO A 30 13.10 -1.61 -10.66
C PRO A 30 14.48 -1.37 -10.04
N ASP A 31 15.15 -0.28 -10.39
CA ASP A 31 16.49 0.00 -9.88
C ASP A 31 16.53 0.24 -8.38
N VAL A 32 15.39 0.56 -7.76
CA VAL A 32 15.30 0.69 -6.29
C VAL A 32 15.49 -0.65 -5.60
N PHE A 33 15.29 -1.75 -6.33
CA PHE A 33 15.39 -3.11 -5.80
C PHE A 33 16.50 -3.87 -6.50
N PRO A 34 17.76 -3.68 -6.09
CA PRO A 34 18.89 -4.36 -6.73
C PRO A 34 18.76 -5.88 -6.58
N GLY A 35 19.26 -6.61 -7.56
CA GLY A 35 19.18 -8.06 -7.57
C GLY A 35 17.90 -8.63 -8.16
N THR A 36 16.94 -7.79 -8.57
CA THR A 36 15.76 -8.25 -9.28
C THR A 36 16.03 -8.25 -10.79
N SER A 37 15.36 -9.16 -11.51
CA SER A 37 15.51 -9.31 -12.95
C SER A 37 14.27 -8.82 -13.68
N ALA A 38 14.43 -8.54 -14.98
CA ALA A 38 13.29 -8.19 -15.82
C ALA A 38 12.25 -9.32 -15.84
N GLU A 39 12.70 -10.57 -15.79
CA GLU A 39 11.80 -11.71 -15.73
C GLU A 39 10.98 -11.73 -14.44
N CYS A 40 11.61 -11.41 -13.31
CA CYS A 40 10.92 -11.31 -12.02
C CYS A 40 9.83 -10.23 -12.09
N TRP A 41 10.15 -9.07 -12.64
CA TRP A 41 9.18 -7.98 -12.74
C TRP A 41 8.03 -8.33 -13.68
N ALA A 42 8.31 -9.05 -14.77
CA ALA A 42 7.26 -9.50 -15.69
C ALA A 42 6.26 -10.43 -15.02
N ARG A 43 6.72 -11.29 -14.10
CA ARG A 43 5.84 -12.18 -13.35
C ARG A 43 4.91 -11.43 -12.40
N HIS A 44 5.27 -10.21 -12.01
CA HIS A 44 4.49 -9.39 -11.09
C HIS A 44 3.93 -8.14 -11.77
N ALA A 45 3.67 -8.24 -13.07
CA ALA A 45 3.18 -7.11 -13.85
C ALA A 45 1.87 -6.53 -13.32
N GLN A 46 1.06 -7.35 -12.63
CA GLN A 46 -0.21 -6.90 -12.07
C GLN A 46 -0.04 -5.88 -10.94
N GLN A 47 1.12 -5.83 -10.32
CA GLN A 47 1.43 -4.88 -9.27
C GLN A 47 2.12 -3.63 -9.80
N THR A 48 2.24 -3.49 -11.12
CA THR A 48 2.96 -2.38 -11.73
C THR A 48 2.05 -1.52 -12.60
N ALA A 49 2.47 -0.29 -12.80
CA ALA A 49 1.91 0.62 -13.80
C ALA A 49 3.08 1.29 -14.50
N ASP A 50 3.11 1.23 -15.84
CA ASP A 50 4.19 1.78 -16.66
C ASP A 50 5.58 1.28 -16.22
N GLY A 51 5.68 -0.01 -15.86
CA GLY A 51 6.93 -0.63 -15.46
C GLY A 51 7.39 -0.28 -14.04
N ARG A 52 6.57 0.40 -13.25
CA ARG A 52 6.89 0.78 -11.87
C ARG A 52 5.98 0.02 -10.91
N TRP A 53 6.52 -0.39 -9.77
CA TRP A 53 5.71 -0.96 -8.72
C TRP A 53 4.84 0.12 -8.09
N VAL A 54 3.54 -0.17 -7.97
CA VAL A 54 2.59 0.73 -7.31
C VAL A 54 2.39 0.24 -5.88
N ALA A 55 2.85 1.02 -4.92
CA ALA A 55 2.72 0.70 -3.51
C ALA A 55 1.65 1.58 -2.87
N SER A 56 0.78 0.97 -2.10
CA SER A 56 -0.21 1.70 -1.33
C SER A 56 0.42 2.21 -0.04
N ILE A 57 0.12 3.45 0.31
CA ILE A 57 0.59 4.07 1.53
C ILE A 57 -0.64 4.40 2.37
N GLY A 58 -0.63 3.96 3.62
CA GLY A 58 -1.75 4.22 4.50
C GLY A 58 -1.53 3.62 5.86
N GLY A 59 -2.57 3.64 6.67
CA GLY A 59 -2.56 3.08 8.01
C GLY A 59 -3.78 2.24 8.25
N PHE A 60 -3.91 1.78 9.49
CA PHE A 60 -5.05 0.96 9.89
C PHE A 60 -5.66 1.50 11.16
N LEU A 61 -6.98 1.59 11.18
CA LEU A 61 -7.73 1.84 12.40
C LEU A 61 -8.26 0.51 12.90
N VAL A 62 -7.87 0.15 14.13
CA VAL A 62 -8.31 -1.08 14.78
C VAL A 62 -9.27 -0.69 15.90
N GLU A 63 -10.49 -1.22 15.84
CA GLU A 63 -11.52 -0.93 16.82
C GLU A 63 -11.94 -2.21 17.51
N SER A 64 -11.99 -2.17 18.85
CA SER A 64 -12.41 -3.29 19.68
C SER A 64 -13.18 -2.73 20.87
N GLY A 65 -14.52 -2.88 20.84
CA GLY A 65 -15.38 -2.25 21.83
C GLY A 65 -15.27 -0.74 21.75
N ASP A 66 -14.93 -0.11 22.87
CA ASP A 66 -14.72 1.34 22.94
C ASP A 66 -13.24 1.75 22.75
N ARG A 67 -12.38 0.78 22.43
CA ARG A 67 -10.96 1.04 22.16
C ARG A 67 -10.73 1.25 20.68
N LYS A 68 -9.90 2.25 20.37
CA LYS A 68 -9.49 2.54 19.00
C LYS A 68 -7.98 2.74 18.96
N VAL A 69 -7.31 2.04 18.05
CA VAL A 69 -5.87 2.13 17.88
C VAL A 69 -5.59 2.46 16.43
N LEU A 70 -4.81 3.49 16.20
CA LEU A 70 -4.36 3.85 14.86
C LEU A 70 -2.94 3.32 14.66
N VAL A 71 -2.78 2.43 13.67
CA VAL A 71 -1.51 1.78 13.36
C VAL A 71 -0.98 2.42 12.09
N ASP A 72 0.17 3.10 12.21
CA ASP A 72 0.78 3.85 11.13
C ASP A 72 -0.17 4.91 10.59
N VAL A 73 0.32 6.06 10.24
CA VAL A 73 -0.50 7.16 9.74
C VAL A 73 -0.10 7.60 8.33
N GLY A 74 0.85 6.89 7.71
CA GLY A 74 1.36 7.25 6.40
C GLY A 74 2.30 8.45 6.47
N PHE A 75 2.47 9.13 5.34
CA PHE A 75 3.40 10.26 5.24
C PHE A 75 2.70 11.62 5.25
N GLY A 76 1.37 11.67 5.17
CA GLY A 76 0.67 12.93 4.97
C GLY A 76 0.93 13.48 3.56
N LYS A 77 0.91 14.80 3.44
CA LYS A 77 1.18 15.44 2.15
C LYS A 77 2.68 15.58 1.93
N VAL A 78 3.25 14.57 1.27
CA VAL A 78 4.68 14.53 0.97
C VAL A 78 4.86 14.09 -0.47
N GLU A 79 5.73 14.76 -1.19
CA GLU A 79 6.19 14.28 -2.49
C GLU A 79 7.64 13.84 -2.34
N LEU A 80 7.90 12.59 -2.70
CA LEU A 80 9.23 12.02 -2.66
C LEU A 80 9.60 11.57 -4.06
N ASP A 81 10.74 12.03 -4.53
CA ASP A 81 11.30 11.59 -5.80
C ASP A 81 12.32 10.50 -5.52
N ILE A 82 11.88 9.27 -5.67
CA ILE A 82 12.70 8.10 -5.37
C ILE A 82 13.03 7.34 -6.65
#